data_12039fcc92d92b11ed6d5ff8e7fce39b
#
_entry.id   12039fcc92d92b11ed6d5ff8e7fce39b
#
_cell.length_a   1.000
_cell.length_b   1.000
_cell.length_c   1.000
_cell.angle_alpha   90.00
_cell.angle_beta   90.00
_cell.angle_gamma   90.00
#
_symmetry.space_group_name_H-M   'P 1'
#
loop_
_entity.id
_entity.type
_entity.pdbx_description
1 polymer ?
#
loop_
_entity_poly.entity_id
_entity_poly.type
_entity_poly.pdbx_seq_one_letter_code
_entity_poly.pdbx_strand_id
1 'polypeptide(L)'
;MLGRQLEQVPGVQRVTVYEAIAFGLPSAYVRQRATLIQPARFDVVVLAETDSPDMTRDVRGSTEYQALVDHLTTGSQRVHAIAARNIKRVGDVDKSRPGTFLFNYFIGEDPQVVLELWDYLAGWYQVETGLDNSTVLAPLEGEASNFIIINHARWDGSLVSVLAKQLAKKSFRSYVLGSLDANQVGAMPVIYRLT
;
A
#
# COMPACT_ATOMS: atom_id res chain seq x y z
N MET A 1 0.89 -4.58 21.35
CA MET A 1 1.50 -3.82 22.46
C MET A 1 2.46 -2.75 21.92
N LEU A 2 3.45 -3.08 21.10
CA LEU A 2 4.44 -2.12 20.54
C LEU A 2 3.81 -0.99 19.70
N GLY A 3 2.79 -1.27 18.88
CA GLY A 3 2.08 -0.23 18.13
C GLY A 3 1.46 0.86 19.01
N ARG A 4 0.87 0.46 20.15
CA ARG A 4 0.31 1.43 21.12
C ARG A 4 1.39 2.24 21.83
N GLN A 5 2.58 1.70 22.03
CA GLN A 5 3.70 2.45 22.56
C GLN A 5 4.19 3.49 21.56
N LEU A 6 4.27 3.13 20.29
CA LEU A 6 4.64 4.06 19.24
C LEU A 6 3.62 5.22 19.09
N GLU A 7 2.33 4.98 19.34
CA GLU A 7 1.30 6.04 19.35
C GLU A 7 1.50 7.10 20.45
N GLN A 8 2.31 6.80 21.47
CA GLN A 8 2.61 7.77 22.54
C GLN A 8 3.80 8.69 22.20
N VAL A 9 4.50 8.40 21.10
CA VAL A 9 5.60 9.25 20.64
C VAL A 9 5.03 10.55 20.08
N PRO A 10 5.54 11.72 20.53
CA PRO A 10 5.10 13.01 20.02
C PRO A 10 5.19 13.09 18.49
N GLY A 11 4.14 13.57 17.86
CA GLY A 11 4.04 13.67 16.40
C GLY A 11 3.49 12.41 15.72
N VAL A 12 3.21 11.33 16.45
CA VAL A 12 2.48 10.15 15.92
C VAL A 12 0.99 10.33 16.19
N GLN A 13 0.20 10.37 15.12
CA GLN A 13 -1.26 10.51 15.20
C GLN A 13 -1.96 9.18 15.41
N ARG A 14 -1.47 8.14 14.74
CA ARG A 14 -2.08 6.80 14.75
C ARG A 14 -1.09 5.76 14.31
N VAL A 15 -1.19 4.57 14.89
CA VAL A 15 -0.52 3.36 14.40
C VAL A 15 -1.58 2.29 14.10
N THR A 16 -1.60 1.83 12.86
CA THR A 16 -2.53 0.80 12.42
C THR A 16 -1.76 -0.43 11.97
N VAL A 17 -2.17 -1.59 12.45
CA VAL A 17 -1.55 -2.87 12.09
C VAL A 17 -2.50 -3.65 11.19
N TYR A 18 -1.95 -4.17 10.11
CA TYR A 18 -2.68 -4.96 9.13
C TYR A 18 -2.03 -6.32 8.97
N GLU A 19 -2.84 -7.36 8.86
CA GLU A 19 -2.44 -8.72 8.56
C GLU A 19 -2.91 -9.11 7.16
N ALA A 20 -2.02 -9.66 6.34
CA ALA A 20 -2.37 -10.11 4.99
C ALA A 20 -3.32 -11.30 5.03
N ILE A 21 -4.39 -11.21 4.23
CA ILE A 21 -5.36 -12.30 4.05
C ILE A 21 -5.31 -12.90 2.64
N ALA A 22 -4.73 -12.17 1.68
CA ALA A 22 -4.49 -12.66 0.33
C ALA A 22 -3.40 -11.88 -0.39
N PHE A 23 -2.61 -12.58 -1.19
CA PHE A 23 -1.67 -11.99 -2.13
C PHE A 23 -2.28 -12.06 -3.53
N GLY A 24 -2.52 -10.90 -4.14
CA GLY A 24 -2.98 -10.82 -5.51
C GLY A 24 -1.89 -11.23 -6.51
N LEU A 25 -2.30 -11.57 -7.72
CA LEU A 25 -1.35 -11.83 -8.80
C LEU A 25 -0.67 -10.52 -9.21
N PRO A 26 0.67 -10.46 -9.18
CA PRO A 26 1.39 -9.32 -9.72
C PRO A 26 1.06 -9.10 -11.21
N SER A 27 1.17 -7.87 -11.69
CA SER A 27 0.97 -7.54 -13.11
C SER A 27 1.96 -8.29 -14.02
N ALA A 28 1.70 -8.32 -15.32
CA ALA A 28 2.57 -8.99 -16.29
C ALA A 28 4.00 -8.47 -16.24
N TYR A 29 4.18 -7.15 -16.13
CA TYR A 29 5.48 -6.51 -16.00
C TYR A 29 6.34 -7.12 -14.87
N VAL A 30 5.77 -7.33 -13.68
CA VAL A 30 6.47 -7.94 -12.53
C VAL A 30 6.78 -9.41 -12.80
N ARG A 31 5.81 -10.17 -13.31
CA ARG A 31 5.97 -11.61 -13.57
C ARG A 31 7.06 -11.90 -14.60
N GLN A 32 7.14 -11.08 -15.65
CA GLN A 32 8.15 -11.22 -16.70
C GLN A 32 9.57 -10.89 -16.19
N ARG A 33 9.67 -10.12 -15.10
CA ARG A 33 10.93 -9.69 -14.48
C ARG A 33 11.15 -10.31 -13.10
N ALA A 34 10.60 -11.49 -12.83
CA ALA A 34 10.64 -12.14 -11.53
C ALA A 34 12.07 -12.43 -10.99
N THR A 35 13.06 -12.47 -11.87
CA THR A 35 14.48 -12.61 -11.47
C THR A 35 15.10 -11.29 -11.00
N LEU A 36 14.52 -10.15 -11.37
CA LEU A 36 15.01 -8.81 -11.06
C LEU A 36 14.15 -8.10 -10.01
N ILE A 37 12.85 -8.40 -10.01
CA ILE A 37 11.87 -7.74 -9.16
C ILE A 37 11.38 -8.71 -8.10
N GLN A 38 11.66 -8.40 -6.85
CA GLN A 38 11.11 -9.14 -5.73
C GLN A 38 9.66 -8.70 -5.48
N PRO A 39 8.67 -9.61 -5.54
CA PRO A 39 7.28 -9.27 -5.28
C PRO A 39 7.08 -8.73 -3.86
N ALA A 40 6.19 -7.74 -3.73
CA ALA A 40 5.73 -7.25 -2.45
C ALA A 40 4.82 -8.32 -1.81
N ARG A 41 5.37 -9.08 -0.86
CA ARG A 41 4.68 -10.09 -0.07
C ARG A 41 4.96 -9.83 1.40
N PHE A 42 4.28 -8.83 1.94
CA PHE A 42 4.40 -8.47 3.35
C PHE A 42 3.19 -9.04 4.10
N ASP A 43 3.45 -9.98 5.01
CA ASP A 43 2.41 -10.62 5.82
C ASP A 43 1.79 -9.62 6.81
N VAL A 44 2.57 -8.64 7.24
CA VAL A 44 2.15 -7.59 8.16
C VAL A 44 2.57 -6.24 7.61
N VAL A 45 1.68 -5.26 7.72
CA VAL A 45 1.98 -3.83 7.53
C VAL A 45 1.68 -3.09 8.81
N VAL A 46 2.64 -2.31 9.29
CA VAL A 46 2.45 -1.32 10.35
C VAL A 46 2.48 0.06 9.70
N LEU A 47 1.35 0.75 9.70
CA LEU A 47 1.22 2.11 9.19
C LEU A 47 1.21 3.07 10.36
N ALA A 48 2.29 3.82 10.54
CA ALA A 48 2.37 4.92 11.48
C ALA A 48 2.12 6.24 10.74
N GLU A 49 1.10 6.98 11.16
CA GLU A 49 0.75 8.29 10.61
C GLU A 49 1.32 9.38 11.51
N THR A 50 1.99 10.35 10.92
CA THR A 50 2.63 11.46 11.64
C THR A 50 2.05 12.80 11.22
N ASP A 51 2.21 13.83 12.07
CA ASP A 51 1.72 15.19 11.83
C ASP A 51 2.32 15.81 10.57
N SER A 52 3.57 15.49 10.27
CA SER A 52 4.29 16.00 9.09
C SER A 52 5.40 15.03 8.66
N PRO A 53 5.91 15.16 7.42
CA PRO A 53 7.08 14.41 6.98
C PRO A 53 8.33 14.64 7.83
N ASP A 54 8.50 15.84 8.37
CA ASP A 54 9.67 16.21 9.20
C ASP A 54 9.73 15.43 10.51
N MET A 55 8.55 15.07 11.06
CA MET A 55 8.47 14.27 12.28
C MET A 55 8.96 12.84 12.11
N THR A 56 9.04 12.34 10.87
CA THR A 56 9.50 10.95 10.62
C THR A 56 10.90 10.67 11.15
N ARG A 57 11.78 11.66 11.12
CA ARG A 57 13.15 11.51 11.66
C ARG A 57 13.12 11.31 13.16
N ASP A 58 12.37 12.14 13.88
CA ASP A 58 12.28 12.10 15.34
C ASP A 58 11.58 10.81 15.80
N VAL A 59 10.50 10.43 15.11
CA VAL A 59 9.80 9.16 15.37
C VAL A 59 10.72 7.96 15.14
N ARG A 60 11.50 7.93 14.06
CA ARG A 60 12.48 6.86 13.80
C ARG A 60 13.61 6.82 14.83
N GLY A 61 13.94 7.95 15.43
CA GLY A 61 14.93 8.04 16.52
C GLY A 61 14.40 7.61 17.89
N SER A 62 13.09 7.40 18.04
CA SER A 62 12.50 7.02 19.33
C SER A 62 12.81 5.57 19.71
N THR A 63 12.84 5.32 21.02
CA THR A 63 13.03 3.96 21.56
C THR A 63 11.88 3.02 21.19
N GLU A 64 10.67 3.55 21.09
CA GLU A 64 9.46 2.83 20.73
C GLU A 64 9.52 2.33 19.29
N TYR A 65 9.97 3.18 18.36
CA TYR A 65 10.15 2.80 16.96
C TYR A 65 11.26 1.75 16.82
N GLN A 66 12.40 1.94 17.47
CA GLN A 66 13.49 0.98 17.43
C GLN A 66 13.06 -0.38 18.00
N ALA A 67 12.36 -0.40 19.13
CA ALA A 67 11.83 -1.64 19.70
C ALA A 67 10.84 -2.35 18.76
N LEU A 68 10.00 -1.60 18.03
CA LEU A 68 9.11 -2.16 17.01
C LEU A 68 9.89 -2.78 15.86
N VAL A 69 10.89 -2.06 15.32
CA VAL A 69 11.72 -2.55 14.21
C VAL A 69 12.51 -3.78 14.60
N ASP A 70 13.11 -3.79 15.79
CA ASP A 70 13.86 -4.95 16.32
C ASP A 70 12.96 -6.18 16.46
N HIS A 71 11.75 -5.98 16.99
CA HIS A 71 10.76 -7.05 17.09
C HIS A 71 10.36 -7.61 15.73
N LEU A 72 10.08 -6.75 14.76
CA LEU A 72 9.73 -7.14 13.39
C LEU A 72 10.92 -7.85 12.73
N THR A 73 12.13 -7.35 12.89
CA THR A 73 13.35 -7.93 12.29
C THR A 73 13.64 -9.31 12.85
N THR A 74 13.45 -9.50 14.16
CA THR A 74 13.67 -10.80 14.81
C THR A 74 12.63 -11.84 14.36
N GLY A 75 11.39 -11.42 14.11
CA GLY A 75 10.27 -12.31 13.75
C GLY A 75 10.04 -12.51 12.24
N SER A 76 10.82 -11.83 11.37
CA SER A 76 10.53 -11.78 9.93
C SER A 76 11.75 -12.11 9.09
N GLN A 77 11.52 -12.74 7.93
CA GLN A 77 12.58 -12.97 6.94
C GLN A 77 13.02 -11.65 6.25
N ARG A 78 12.11 -10.67 6.19
CA ARG A 78 12.37 -9.39 5.54
C ARG A 78 11.51 -8.30 6.18
N VAL A 79 12.15 -7.19 6.50
CA VAL A 79 11.50 -5.94 6.91
C VAL A 79 11.79 -4.88 5.86
N HIS A 80 10.78 -4.11 5.49
CA HIS A 80 10.89 -2.97 4.60
C HIS A 80 10.23 -1.78 5.28
N ALA A 81 11.02 -0.85 5.75
CA ALA A 81 10.55 0.35 6.43
C ALA A 81 10.86 1.59 5.58
N ILE A 82 9.83 2.34 5.23
CA ILE A 82 9.94 3.57 4.44
C ILE A 82 9.16 4.70 5.10
N ALA A 83 9.68 5.90 5.02
CA ALA A 83 8.90 7.10 5.23
C ALA A 83 8.26 7.53 3.91
N ALA A 84 6.98 7.85 3.94
CA ALA A 84 6.24 8.23 2.75
C ALA A 84 5.30 9.39 3.05
N ARG A 85 4.98 10.18 2.05
CA ARG A 85 3.96 11.22 2.13
C ARG A 85 2.74 10.86 1.29
N ASN A 86 1.57 11.27 1.75
CA ASN A 86 0.37 11.25 0.93
C ASN A 86 0.46 12.34 -0.13
N ILE A 87 0.49 11.95 -1.41
CA ILE A 87 0.57 12.87 -2.54
C ILE A 87 -0.76 13.05 -3.28
N LYS A 88 -1.66 12.07 -3.17
CA LYS A 88 -3.01 12.09 -3.76
C LYS A 88 -3.98 11.25 -2.94
N ARG A 89 -5.26 11.59 -3.01
CA ARG A 89 -6.33 10.77 -2.42
C ARG A 89 -7.63 10.92 -3.21
N VAL A 90 -8.47 9.89 -3.18
CA VAL A 90 -9.88 9.94 -3.56
C VAL A 90 -10.71 10.40 -2.37
N GLY A 91 -10.55 9.73 -1.22
CA GLY A 91 -11.14 10.04 0.07
C GLY A 91 -10.29 9.40 1.16
N ASP A 92 -10.57 9.73 2.41
CA ASP A 92 -9.83 9.19 3.54
C ASP A 92 -10.16 7.71 3.76
N VAL A 93 -9.11 6.91 3.98
CA VAL A 93 -9.26 5.49 4.30
C VAL A 93 -9.62 5.35 5.78
N ASP A 94 -10.85 4.92 6.06
CA ASP A 94 -11.31 4.69 7.42
C ASP A 94 -10.63 3.46 8.03
N LYS A 95 -9.76 3.68 9.00
CA LYS A 95 -8.98 2.66 9.72
C LYS A 95 -9.58 2.34 11.09
N SER A 96 -10.76 2.88 11.41
CA SER A 96 -11.40 2.71 12.72
C SER A 96 -12.29 1.46 12.81
N ARG A 97 -12.64 0.86 11.67
CA ARG A 97 -13.56 -0.28 11.59
C ARG A 97 -13.09 -1.36 10.63
N PRO A 98 -13.51 -2.61 10.82
CA PRO A 98 -13.18 -3.71 9.92
C PRO A 98 -13.56 -3.46 8.46
N GLY A 99 -12.86 -4.10 7.54
CA GLY A 99 -13.07 -4.03 6.11
C GLY A 99 -12.03 -4.84 5.35
N THR A 100 -12.13 -4.80 4.03
CA THR A 100 -11.11 -5.35 3.13
C THR A 100 -10.18 -4.21 2.75
N PHE A 101 -8.92 -4.26 3.19
CA PHE A 101 -7.90 -3.25 2.90
C PHE A 101 -6.98 -3.73 1.79
N LEU A 102 -6.56 -2.80 0.96
CA LEU A 102 -5.57 -3.00 -0.10
C LEU A 102 -4.32 -2.17 0.20
N PHE A 103 -3.16 -2.79 0.08
CA PHE A 103 -1.93 -2.09 -0.26
C PHE A 103 -1.47 -2.60 -1.62
N ASN A 104 -1.42 -1.73 -2.61
CA ASN A 104 -0.95 -2.06 -3.94
C ASN A 104 0.36 -1.32 -4.19
N TYR A 105 1.42 -2.07 -4.37
CA TYR A 105 2.78 -1.56 -4.54
C TYR A 105 3.08 -1.42 -6.01
N PHE A 106 3.40 -0.19 -6.45
CA PHE A 106 3.66 0.12 -7.84
C PHE A 106 5.14 0.35 -8.10
N ILE A 107 5.61 -0.19 -9.20
CA ILE A 107 6.95 -0.01 -9.74
C ILE A 107 6.86 0.36 -11.22
N GLY A 108 7.88 1.03 -11.74
CA GLY A 108 7.97 1.43 -13.14
C GLY A 108 9.27 2.18 -13.36
N GLU A 109 9.55 2.57 -14.58
CA GLU A 109 10.76 3.34 -14.91
C GLU A 109 10.54 4.84 -14.72
N ASP A 110 9.32 5.31 -15.06
CA ASP A 110 8.94 6.72 -14.97
C ASP A 110 7.88 6.94 -13.88
N PRO A 111 8.21 7.65 -12.79
CA PRO A 111 7.28 7.98 -11.71
C PRO A 111 6.04 8.75 -12.18
N GLN A 112 6.19 9.62 -13.19
CA GLN A 112 5.07 10.40 -13.71
C GLN A 112 4.04 9.50 -14.40
N VAL A 113 4.50 8.56 -15.22
CA VAL A 113 3.65 7.57 -15.88
C VAL A 113 2.90 6.71 -14.86
N VAL A 114 3.58 6.27 -13.79
CA VAL A 114 2.95 5.48 -12.72
C VAL A 114 1.84 6.27 -12.03
N LEU A 115 2.07 7.55 -11.78
CA LEU A 115 1.11 8.42 -11.09
C LEU A 115 -0.10 8.77 -11.96
N GLU A 116 0.12 9.06 -13.23
CA GLU A 116 -0.96 9.31 -14.21
C GLU A 116 -1.80 8.04 -14.42
N LEU A 117 -1.15 6.90 -14.50
CA LEU A 117 -1.85 5.62 -14.61
C LEU A 117 -2.67 5.32 -13.36
N TRP A 118 -2.17 5.66 -12.16
CA TRP A 118 -2.96 5.51 -10.94
C TRP A 118 -4.25 6.34 -11.01
N ASP A 119 -4.21 7.60 -11.44
CA ASP A 119 -5.40 8.44 -11.62
C ASP A 119 -6.42 7.77 -12.55
N TYR A 120 -5.94 7.27 -13.67
CA TYR A 120 -6.76 6.60 -14.66
C TYR A 120 -7.44 5.33 -14.08
N LEU A 121 -6.68 4.51 -13.36
CA LEU A 121 -7.19 3.29 -12.73
C LEU A 121 -8.14 3.60 -11.57
N ALA A 122 -7.84 4.62 -10.75
CA ALA A 122 -8.69 5.03 -9.64
C ALA A 122 -10.11 5.39 -10.12
N GLY A 123 -10.23 6.08 -11.26
CA GLY A 123 -11.52 6.37 -11.90
C GLY A 123 -12.31 5.10 -12.23
N TRP A 124 -11.65 4.08 -12.78
CA TRP A 124 -12.29 2.79 -13.05
C TRP A 124 -12.80 2.13 -11.76
N TYR A 125 -11.97 2.09 -10.71
CA TYR A 125 -12.35 1.48 -9.44
C TYR A 125 -13.52 2.21 -8.77
N GLN A 126 -13.58 3.54 -8.84
CA GLN A 126 -14.70 4.33 -8.33
C GLN A 126 -16.01 3.93 -9.01
N VAL A 127 -16.04 3.90 -10.36
CA VAL A 127 -17.23 3.60 -11.14
C VAL A 127 -17.65 2.14 -11.02
N GLU A 128 -16.71 1.22 -11.13
CA GLU A 128 -17.00 -0.20 -11.30
C GLU A 128 -17.08 -1.00 -10.00
N THR A 129 -16.42 -0.53 -8.95
CA THR A 129 -16.41 -1.23 -7.65
C THR A 129 -17.05 -0.44 -6.51
N GLY A 130 -17.34 0.84 -6.75
CA GLY A 130 -17.83 1.75 -5.71
C GLY A 130 -16.76 2.15 -4.71
N LEU A 131 -15.48 2.18 -5.13
CA LEU A 131 -14.39 2.65 -4.29
C LEU A 131 -14.55 4.16 -4.03
N ASP A 132 -14.73 4.56 -2.79
CA ASP A 132 -14.92 5.95 -2.36
C ASP A 132 -13.73 6.53 -1.59
N ASN A 133 -12.72 5.72 -1.35
CA ASN A 133 -11.54 6.09 -0.56
C ASN A 133 -10.28 5.46 -1.15
N SER A 134 -9.21 6.23 -1.17
CA SER A 134 -7.88 5.74 -1.56
C SER A 134 -6.84 6.80 -1.28
N THR A 135 -5.68 6.37 -0.80
CA THR A 135 -4.53 7.23 -0.48
C THR A 135 -3.30 6.75 -1.23
N VAL A 136 -2.62 7.65 -1.92
CA VAL A 136 -1.34 7.38 -2.59
C VAL A 136 -0.19 7.86 -1.73
N LEU A 137 0.64 6.94 -1.33
CA LEU A 137 1.84 7.18 -0.55
C LEU A 137 3.05 7.12 -1.49
N ALA A 138 3.83 8.20 -1.55
CA ALA A 138 5.11 8.22 -2.25
C ALA A 138 6.24 8.25 -1.22
N PRO A 139 7.28 7.40 -1.37
CA PRO A 139 8.47 7.47 -0.53
C PRO A 139 9.05 8.89 -0.48
N LEU A 140 9.55 9.29 0.67
CA LEU A 140 10.28 10.55 0.80
C LEU A 140 11.62 10.46 0.06
N GLU A 141 12.16 11.60 -0.32
CA GLU A 141 13.47 11.69 -0.95
C GLU A 141 14.55 11.05 -0.06
N GLY A 142 15.40 10.22 -0.66
CA GLY A 142 16.45 9.49 0.05
C GLY A 142 16.01 8.17 0.68
N GLU A 143 14.72 7.80 0.62
CA GLU A 143 14.26 6.50 1.09
C GLU A 143 14.70 5.37 0.14
N ALA A 144 15.26 4.31 0.70
CA ALA A 144 15.65 3.12 -0.06
C ALA A 144 14.40 2.28 -0.40
N SER A 145 13.70 2.65 -1.45
CA SER A 145 12.52 1.94 -1.93
C SER A 145 12.53 1.77 -3.44
N ASN A 146 12.19 0.56 -3.90
CA ASN A 146 11.92 0.29 -5.32
C ASN A 146 10.46 0.62 -5.69
N PHE A 147 9.61 0.91 -4.72
CA PHE A 147 8.23 1.31 -4.97
C PHE A 147 8.18 2.81 -5.27
N ILE A 148 7.56 3.16 -6.39
CA ILE A 148 7.33 4.55 -6.79
C ILE A 148 6.17 5.12 -5.97
N ILE A 149 5.09 4.36 -5.86
CA ILE A 149 3.95 4.67 -5.00
C ILE A 149 3.41 3.40 -4.35
N ILE A 150 2.75 3.57 -3.21
CA ILE A 150 1.96 2.55 -2.55
C ILE A 150 0.54 3.09 -2.43
N ASN A 151 -0.40 2.41 -3.07
CA ASN A 151 -1.82 2.78 -2.95
C ASN A 151 -2.45 2.03 -1.79
N HIS A 152 -3.09 2.75 -0.88
CA HIS A 152 -3.86 2.22 0.24
C HIS A 152 -5.33 2.56 0.08
N ALA A 153 -6.19 1.55 0.14
CA ALA A 153 -7.63 1.69 -0.06
C ALA A 153 -8.41 0.71 0.83
N ARG A 154 -9.71 0.92 0.97
CA ARG A 154 -10.59 0.08 1.77
C ARG A 154 -11.97 -0.09 1.10
N TRP A 155 -12.54 -1.27 1.27
CA TRP A 155 -13.94 -1.57 0.95
C TRP A 155 -14.67 -2.10 2.19
N ASP A 156 -15.96 -1.75 2.31
CA ASP A 156 -16.84 -2.28 3.37
C ASP A 156 -17.20 -3.75 3.17
N GLY A 157 -17.08 -4.26 1.95
CA GLY A 157 -17.41 -5.63 1.59
C GLY A 157 -16.33 -6.64 1.95
N SER A 158 -16.70 -7.92 1.91
CA SER A 158 -15.74 -9.01 2.02
C SER A 158 -14.83 -9.10 0.81
N LEU A 159 -13.65 -9.71 0.98
CA LEU A 159 -12.71 -9.98 -0.13
C LEU A 159 -13.40 -10.65 -1.32
N VAL A 160 -14.26 -11.65 -1.07
CA VAL A 160 -14.99 -12.37 -2.12
C VAL A 160 -15.88 -11.41 -2.91
N SER A 161 -16.58 -10.51 -2.22
CA SER A 161 -17.45 -9.52 -2.87
C SER A 161 -16.64 -8.53 -3.74
N VAL A 162 -15.50 -8.06 -3.23
CA VAL A 162 -14.61 -7.14 -3.96
C VAL A 162 -14.04 -7.83 -5.21
N LEU A 163 -13.50 -9.04 -5.05
CA LEU A 163 -12.96 -9.81 -6.17
C LEU A 163 -14.04 -10.17 -7.21
N ALA A 164 -15.24 -10.56 -6.77
CA ALA A 164 -16.34 -10.87 -7.68
C ALA A 164 -16.72 -9.65 -8.52
N LYS A 165 -16.86 -8.46 -7.92
CA LYS A 165 -17.13 -7.22 -8.65
C LYS A 165 -16.04 -6.90 -9.67
N GLN A 166 -14.78 -7.10 -9.30
CA GLN A 166 -13.63 -6.80 -10.15
C GLN A 166 -13.48 -7.80 -11.30
N LEU A 167 -13.48 -9.11 -11.00
CA LEU A 167 -13.17 -10.16 -11.97
C LEU A 167 -14.34 -10.44 -12.94
N ALA A 168 -15.59 -10.17 -12.53
CA ALA A 168 -16.76 -10.28 -13.40
C ALA A 168 -16.77 -9.24 -14.54
N LYS A 169 -16.02 -8.16 -14.41
CA LYS A 169 -15.97 -7.08 -15.40
C LYS A 169 -14.96 -7.39 -16.50
N LYS A 170 -15.41 -7.48 -17.76
CA LYS A 170 -14.53 -7.60 -18.92
C LYS A 170 -13.55 -6.42 -19.00
N SER A 171 -14.01 -5.22 -18.63
CA SER A 171 -13.21 -4.01 -18.57
C SER A 171 -12.04 -4.10 -17.59
N PHE A 172 -12.09 -4.93 -16.54
CA PHE A 172 -10.95 -5.13 -15.66
C PHE A 172 -9.71 -5.63 -16.44
N ARG A 173 -9.88 -6.57 -17.34
CA ARG A 173 -8.77 -7.11 -18.12
C ARG A 173 -8.24 -6.12 -19.14
N SER A 174 -9.13 -5.50 -19.92
CA SER A 174 -8.74 -4.60 -20.99
C SER A 174 -8.30 -3.23 -20.47
N TYR A 175 -9.00 -2.69 -19.48
CA TYR A 175 -8.74 -1.36 -18.96
C TYR A 175 -7.67 -1.37 -17.87
N VAL A 176 -7.80 -2.22 -16.83
CA VAL A 176 -6.85 -2.22 -15.73
C VAL A 176 -5.57 -2.95 -16.10
N LEU A 177 -5.66 -4.25 -16.42
CA LEU A 177 -4.46 -5.05 -16.69
C LEU A 177 -3.79 -4.63 -18.02
N GLY A 178 -4.58 -4.31 -19.04
CA GLY A 178 -4.07 -3.84 -20.32
C GLY A 178 -3.32 -2.51 -20.22
N SER A 179 -3.80 -1.57 -19.42
CA SER A 179 -3.13 -0.28 -19.21
C SER A 179 -1.83 -0.42 -18.42
N LEU A 180 -1.81 -1.29 -17.37
CA LEU A 180 -0.57 -1.61 -16.66
C LEU A 180 0.50 -2.16 -17.61
N ASP A 181 0.11 -3.10 -18.47
CA ASP A 181 1.02 -3.75 -19.40
C ASP A 181 1.53 -2.78 -20.48
N ALA A 182 0.62 -2.02 -21.10
CA ALA A 182 0.95 -1.03 -22.13
C ALA A 182 1.92 0.06 -21.65
N ASN A 183 1.82 0.45 -20.38
CA ASN A 183 2.67 1.48 -19.76
C ASN A 183 3.89 0.90 -19.03
N GLN A 184 4.12 -0.41 -19.11
CA GLN A 184 5.24 -1.09 -18.44
C GLN A 184 5.27 -0.80 -16.93
N VAL A 185 4.10 -0.79 -16.27
CA VAL A 185 3.94 -0.53 -14.84
C VAL A 185 3.67 -1.84 -14.10
N GLY A 186 4.47 -2.06 -13.07
CA GLY A 186 4.29 -3.17 -12.13
C GLY A 186 3.29 -2.81 -11.04
N ALA A 187 2.32 -3.70 -10.80
CA ALA A 187 1.39 -3.61 -9.67
C ALA A 187 1.41 -4.93 -8.90
N MET A 188 1.53 -4.84 -7.58
CA MET A 188 1.62 -5.98 -6.66
C MET A 188 0.61 -5.78 -5.52
N PRO A 189 -0.66 -6.15 -5.74
CA PRO A 189 -1.71 -5.97 -4.74
C PRO A 189 -1.61 -7.02 -3.62
N VAL A 190 -1.72 -6.55 -2.39
CA VAL A 190 -1.86 -7.40 -1.21
C VAL A 190 -3.09 -6.94 -0.43
N ILE A 191 -3.92 -7.89 -0.04
CA ILE A 191 -5.16 -7.65 0.68
C ILE A 191 -4.97 -7.96 2.16
N TYR A 192 -5.47 -7.05 2.98
CA TYR A 192 -5.28 -7.08 4.42
C TYR A 192 -6.60 -6.94 5.18
N ARG A 193 -6.54 -7.30 6.45
CA ARG A 193 -7.52 -6.95 7.49
C ARG A 193 -6.83 -6.20 8.62
N LEU A 194 -7.61 -5.48 9.42
CA LEU A 194 -7.13 -4.93 10.70
C LEU A 194 -6.89 -6.06 11.71
N THR A 195 -5.88 -5.87 12.58
CA THR A 195 -5.59 -6.77 13.72
C THR A 195 -6.05 -6.16 15.02
#